data_c4b6b6c0168b20db497cd40243cc7ad1
#
_entry.id   c4b6b6c0168b20db497cd40243cc7ad1
#
_cell.length_a   1.000
_cell.length_b   1.000
_cell.length_c   1.000
_cell.angle_alpha   90.00
_cell.angle_beta   90.00
_cell.angle_gamma   90.00
#
_symmetry.space_group_name_H-M   'P 1'
#
loop_
_entity.id
_entity.type
_entity.pdbx_description
1 polymer ?
#
loop_
_entity_poly.entity_id
_entity_poly.type
_entity_poly.pdbx_seq_one_letter_code
_entity_poly.pdbx_strand_id
1 'polypeptide(L)'
;IVRTVEDFGNQGELPSHPALLDWLAIRFMESGWDVKALHKLMVTSYTYRQSSLTSEALLTRDKANRLLARGPSRRLTGEMLRNNALVASGLLNRKIGGKSVKPYQPAGLWKINGASYEVDEGEKLYRKSMYTIWKRSVPHPTIASFDAPERSFCAVRRQETNTPLQALVLMNDPTYVEASRVLGYKMSQYSDPKVGISDTFKKLTGRSIQNEELQLLVDLRLEAYEEFKTKKSKTKGWLNSGEYRISNDKDEALVAANAVLASTIINSDAAITKR
;
A
#
# COMPACT_ATOMS: atom_id res chain seq x y z
N ILE A 1 -11.35 -8.15 19.75
CA ILE A 1 -12.10 -8.71 20.90
C ILE A 1 -13.45 -8.00 21.01
N VAL A 2 -13.50 -6.67 20.95
CA VAL A 2 -14.72 -5.84 20.88
C VAL A 2 -14.77 -5.17 19.51
N ARG A 3 -15.92 -5.22 18.80
CA ARG A 3 -16.02 -4.63 17.45
C ARG A 3 -16.49 -3.18 17.46
N THR A 4 -17.29 -2.82 18.45
CA THR A 4 -17.84 -1.47 18.63
C THR A 4 -16.84 -0.60 19.36
N VAL A 5 -15.69 -0.32 18.72
CA VAL A 5 -14.58 0.42 19.34
C VAL A 5 -14.89 1.90 19.59
N GLU A 6 -15.98 2.41 19.02
CA GLU A 6 -16.45 3.79 19.19
C GLU A 6 -17.58 3.90 20.23
N ASP A 7 -18.16 2.77 20.66
CA ASP A 7 -19.20 2.69 21.68
C ASP A 7 -18.65 2.02 22.94
N PHE A 8 -18.33 2.80 23.95
CA PHE A 8 -17.85 2.30 25.23
C PHE A 8 -19.02 2.08 26.21
N GLY A 9 -18.93 1.00 26.99
CA GLY A 9 -19.90 0.67 28.04
C GLY A 9 -21.11 -0.13 27.54
N ASN A 10 -22.26 0.06 28.17
CA ASN A 10 -23.44 -0.82 28.03
C ASN A 10 -24.09 -0.82 26.64
N GLN A 11 -23.84 0.17 25.79
CA GLN A 11 -24.36 0.21 24.42
C GLN A 11 -23.45 -0.49 23.42
N GLY A 12 -22.21 -0.77 23.80
CA GLY A 12 -21.27 -1.49 22.98
C GLY A 12 -21.53 -3.00 22.93
N GLU A 13 -20.93 -3.66 21.94
CA GLU A 13 -20.95 -5.12 21.84
C GLU A 13 -20.11 -5.74 22.96
N LEU A 14 -20.63 -6.80 23.58
CA LEU A 14 -19.87 -7.56 24.59
C LEU A 14 -18.62 -8.19 23.97
N PRO A 15 -17.51 -8.25 24.72
CA PRO A 15 -16.28 -8.87 24.22
C PRO A 15 -16.50 -10.34 23.87
N SER A 16 -15.93 -10.76 22.74
CA SER A 16 -16.00 -12.17 22.31
C SER A 16 -15.17 -13.10 23.23
N HIS A 17 -14.17 -12.56 23.91
CA HIS A 17 -13.26 -13.27 24.84
C HIS A 17 -13.03 -12.42 26.08
N PRO A 18 -13.98 -12.36 27.03
CA PRO A 18 -13.87 -11.49 28.21
C PRO A 18 -12.66 -11.80 29.06
N ALA A 19 -12.41 -13.08 29.36
CA ALA A 19 -11.25 -13.48 30.16
C ALA A 19 -9.89 -13.07 29.52
N LEU A 20 -9.79 -13.08 28.19
CA LEU A 20 -8.59 -12.61 27.51
C LEU A 20 -8.46 -11.08 27.61
N LEU A 21 -9.57 -10.36 27.53
CA LEU A 21 -9.56 -8.90 27.68
C LEU A 21 -9.11 -8.49 29.08
N ASP A 22 -9.66 -9.13 30.09
CA ASP A 22 -9.31 -8.89 31.51
C ASP A 22 -7.84 -9.23 31.78
N TRP A 23 -7.37 -10.36 31.28
CA TRP A 23 -5.97 -10.76 31.41
C TRP A 23 -5.01 -9.75 30.76
N LEU A 24 -5.33 -9.28 29.54
CA LEU A 24 -4.53 -8.27 28.85
C LEU A 24 -4.51 -6.95 29.61
N ALA A 25 -5.65 -6.53 30.17
CA ALA A 25 -5.75 -5.30 30.96
C ALA A 25 -4.90 -5.37 32.25
N ILE A 26 -5.03 -6.46 33.01
CA ILE A 26 -4.23 -6.68 34.22
C ILE A 26 -2.74 -6.71 33.88
N ARG A 27 -2.36 -7.49 32.88
CA ARG A 27 -0.97 -7.61 32.44
C ARG A 27 -0.37 -6.27 32.01
N PHE A 28 -1.16 -5.42 31.34
CA PHE A 28 -0.73 -4.09 30.94
C PHE A 28 -0.51 -3.15 32.12
N MET A 29 -1.39 -3.18 33.11
CA MET A 29 -1.23 -2.40 34.36
C MET A 29 0.00 -2.87 35.15
N GLU A 30 0.17 -4.19 35.36
CA GLU A 30 1.27 -4.79 36.07
C GLU A 30 2.64 -4.52 35.42
N SER A 31 2.69 -4.38 34.08
CA SER A 31 3.91 -4.03 33.36
C SER A 31 4.32 -2.56 33.47
N GLY A 32 3.61 -1.76 34.29
CA GLY A 32 3.83 -0.32 34.37
C GLY A 32 3.36 0.43 33.10
N TRP A 33 2.30 -0.05 32.45
CA TRP A 33 1.75 0.55 31.21
C TRP A 33 2.71 0.50 30.03
N ASP A 34 3.53 -0.55 29.93
CA ASP A 34 4.49 -0.73 28.83
C ASP A 34 3.78 -1.11 27.53
N VAL A 35 3.50 -0.09 26.71
CA VAL A 35 2.85 -0.25 25.38
C VAL A 35 3.67 -1.12 24.44
N LYS A 36 5.01 -1.03 24.49
CA LYS A 36 5.88 -1.84 23.61
C LYS A 36 5.86 -3.32 24.00
N ALA A 37 5.88 -3.61 25.29
CA ALA A 37 5.75 -4.98 25.78
C ALA A 37 4.40 -5.58 25.41
N LEU A 38 3.29 -4.82 25.53
CA LEU A 38 1.95 -5.24 25.11
C LEU A 38 1.91 -5.53 23.61
N HIS A 39 2.44 -4.65 22.78
CA HIS A 39 2.51 -4.88 21.33
C HIS A 39 3.34 -6.12 21.00
N LYS A 40 4.49 -6.29 21.64
CA LYS A 40 5.33 -7.48 21.45
C LYS A 40 4.57 -8.77 21.80
N LEU A 41 3.86 -8.77 22.93
CA LEU A 41 3.03 -9.90 23.36
C LEU A 41 1.99 -10.26 22.29
N MET A 42 1.27 -9.26 21.77
CA MET A 42 0.26 -9.49 20.74
C MET A 42 0.86 -10.03 19.43
N VAL A 43 1.89 -9.38 18.86
CA VAL A 43 2.44 -9.75 17.56
C VAL A 43 3.21 -11.08 17.57
N THR A 44 3.67 -11.55 18.75
CA THR A 44 4.31 -12.85 18.90
C THR A 44 3.34 -13.98 19.21
N SER A 45 2.07 -13.67 19.49
CA SER A 45 1.04 -14.67 19.79
C SER A 45 0.73 -15.57 18.59
N TYR A 46 0.33 -16.80 18.85
CA TYR A 46 -0.16 -17.72 17.81
C TYR A 46 -1.32 -17.13 17.03
N THR A 47 -2.27 -16.51 17.72
CA THR A 47 -3.45 -15.88 17.11
C THR A 47 -3.08 -14.81 16.08
N TYR A 48 -2.12 -13.95 16.40
CA TYR A 48 -1.69 -12.90 15.47
C TYR A 48 -0.93 -13.45 14.26
N ARG A 49 -0.20 -14.53 14.45
CA ARG A 49 0.67 -15.16 13.44
C ARG A 49 -0.02 -16.18 12.55
N GLN A 50 -1.32 -16.43 12.76
CA GLN A 50 -2.09 -17.33 11.92
C GLN A 50 -2.19 -16.80 10.48
N SER A 51 -2.22 -17.73 9.53
CA SER A 51 -2.55 -17.43 8.15
C SER A 51 -3.97 -16.90 8.03
N SER A 52 -4.20 -15.99 7.09
CA SER A 52 -5.54 -15.54 6.70
C SER A 52 -6.24 -16.51 5.73
N LEU A 53 -5.53 -17.53 5.23
CA LEU A 53 -6.14 -18.59 4.42
C LEU A 53 -7.18 -19.33 5.25
N THR A 54 -8.29 -19.69 4.60
CA THR A 54 -9.41 -20.30 5.28
C THR A 54 -10.03 -21.42 4.43
N SER A 55 -10.63 -22.40 5.08
CA SER A 55 -11.44 -23.41 4.42
C SER A 55 -12.93 -22.98 4.38
N GLU A 56 -13.69 -23.54 3.46
CA GLU A 56 -15.13 -23.33 3.37
C GLU A 56 -15.86 -23.71 4.66
N ALA A 57 -15.45 -24.82 5.29
CA ALA A 57 -15.98 -25.27 6.58
C ALA A 57 -15.73 -24.22 7.69
N LEU A 58 -14.56 -23.60 7.73
CA LEU A 58 -14.25 -22.55 8.70
C LEU A 58 -15.04 -21.25 8.43
N LEU A 59 -15.22 -20.89 7.15
CA LEU A 59 -16.07 -19.75 6.78
C LEU A 59 -17.52 -19.95 7.17
N THR A 60 -18.05 -21.16 6.99
CA THR A 60 -19.43 -21.49 7.38
C THR A 60 -19.60 -21.43 8.90
N ARG A 61 -18.63 -21.95 9.66
CA ARG A 61 -18.69 -22.00 11.13
C ARG A 61 -18.48 -20.62 11.79
N ASP A 62 -17.54 -19.83 11.28
CA ASP A 62 -17.15 -18.54 11.85
C ASP A 62 -16.79 -17.53 10.77
N LYS A 63 -17.80 -17.10 10.01
CA LYS A 63 -17.64 -16.11 8.93
C LYS A 63 -16.95 -14.82 9.40
N ALA A 64 -17.28 -14.37 10.59
CA ALA A 64 -16.82 -13.11 11.16
C ALA A 64 -15.49 -13.22 11.92
N ASN A 65 -14.87 -14.40 11.93
CA ASN A 65 -13.64 -14.68 12.69
C ASN A 65 -13.70 -14.28 14.17
N ARG A 66 -14.86 -14.51 14.81
CA ARG A 66 -15.05 -14.21 16.24
C ARG A 66 -14.22 -15.12 17.14
N LEU A 67 -13.97 -16.35 16.69
CA LEU A 67 -13.16 -17.35 17.41
C LEU A 67 -11.67 -17.16 17.22
N LEU A 68 -11.23 -16.15 16.46
CA LEU A 68 -9.84 -15.84 16.18
C LEU A 68 -9.07 -17.03 15.59
N ALA A 69 -9.75 -17.85 14.78
CA ALA A 69 -9.19 -19.08 14.21
C ALA A 69 -8.35 -18.86 12.96
N ARG A 70 -8.24 -17.63 12.46
CA ARG A 70 -7.41 -17.23 11.32
C ARG A 70 -6.92 -15.79 11.48
N GLY A 71 -5.86 -15.44 10.77
CA GLY A 71 -5.41 -14.06 10.64
C GLY A 71 -6.44 -13.21 9.87
N PRO A 72 -6.56 -11.91 10.17
CA PRO A 72 -7.43 -11.02 9.40
C PRO A 72 -6.83 -10.74 8.03
N SER A 73 -7.66 -10.80 6.98
CA SER A 73 -7.35 -10.22 5.68
C SER A 73 -7.95 -8.82 5.60
N ARG A 74 -7.15 -7.81 5.26
CA ARG A 74 -7.60 -6.43 5.16
C ARG A 74 -6.81 -5.64 4.14
N ARG A 75 -7.45 -4.63 3.56
CA ARG A 75 -6.79 -3.72 2.64
C ARG A 75 -5.73 -2.88 3.36
N LEU A 76 -4.65 -2.59 2.64
CA LEU A 76 -3.64 -1.66 3.09
C LEU A 76 -4.19 -0.22 3.04
N THR A 77 -3.78 0.60 4.00
CA THR A 77 -4.12 2.03 3.98
C THR A 77 -3.40 2.75 2.84
N GLY A 78 -3.90 3.91 2.41
CA GLY A 78 -3.25 4.71 1.36
C GLY A 78 -1.79 5.04 1.67
N GLU A 79 -1.48 5.28 2.95
CA GLU A 79 -0.11 5.52 3.39
C GLU A 79 0.77 4.27 3.25
N MET A 80 0.22 3.08 3.54
CA MET A 80 0.94 1.82 3.38
C MET A 80 1.17 1.49 1.91
N LEU A 81 0.16 1.68 1.06
CA LEU A 81 0.26 1.46 -0.40
C LEU A 81 1.34 2.33 -1.02
N ARG A 82 1.34 3.63 -0.70
CA ARG A 82 2.38 4.54 -1.19
C ARG A 82 3.77 4.15 -0.68
N ASN A 83 3.90 3.85 0.60
CA ASN A 83 5.18 3.41 1.17
C ASN A 83 5.65 2.09 0.54
N ASN A 84 4.76 1.13 0.28
CA ASN A 84 5.09 -0.13 -0.37
C ASN A 84 5.67 0.09 -1.78
N ALA A 85 5.01 0.91 -2.60
CA ALA A 85 5.50 1.25 -3.94
C ALA A 85 6.89 1.91 -3.90
N LEU A 86 7.09 2.86 -2.97
CA LEU A 86 8.38 3.54 -2.80
C LEU A 86 9.48 2.60 -2.26
N VAL A 87 9.16 1.68 -1.36
CA VAL A 87 10.12 0.67 -0.85
C VAL A 87 10.51 -0.30 -1.95
N ALA A 88 9.54 -0.87 -2.65
CA ALA A 88 9.77 -1.86 -3.70
C ALA A 88 10.61 -1.27 -4.84
N SER A 89 10.30 -0.04 -5.26
CA SER A 89 11.08 0.69 -6.27
C SER A 89 12.46 1.16 -5.78
N GLY A 90 12.69 1.19 -4.46
CA GLY A 90 13.92 1.71 -3.85
C GLY A 90 13.97 3.24 -3.78
N LEU A 91 12.87 3.92 -4.05
CA LEU A 91 12.79 5.38 -3.98
C LEU A 91 12.63 5.90 -2.54
N LEU A 92 12.17 5.06 -1.59
CA LEU A 92 11.82 5.53 -0.25
C LEU A 92 12.99 6.19 0.47
N ASN A 93 12.83 7.47 0.79
CA ASN A 93 13.69 8.15 1.74
C ASN A 93 13.29 7.78 3.19
N ARG A 94 14.21 7.11 3.90
CA ARG A 94 14.00 6.58 5.26
C ARG A 94 14.28 7.59 6.37
N LYS A 95 14.67 8.83 6.06
CA LYS A 95 14.98 9.86 7.06
C LYS A 95 13.79 10.04 8.02
N ILE A 96 14.10 10.08 9.31
CA ILE A 96 13.12 10.30 10.39
C ILE A 96 13.25 11.73 10.89
N GLY A 97 12.10 12.34 11.24
CA GLY A 97 12.04 13.72 11.75
C GLY A 97 12.07 14.78 10.64
N GLY A 98 12.03 16.04 11.04
CA GLY A 98 12.01 17.18 10.12
C GLY A 98 10.59 17.62 9.69
N LYS A 99 10.56 18.61 8.80
CA LYS A 99 9.31 19.22 8.32
C LYS A 99 8.48 18.26 7.46
N SER A 100 7.17 18.51 7.40
CA SER A 100 6.26 17.85 6.45
C SER A 100 6.67 18.16 5.01
N VAL A 101 6.29 17.23 4.11
CA VAL A 101 6.60 17.31 2.68
C VAL A 101 5.33 17.39 1.85
N LYS A 102 5.49 17.91 0.64
CA LYS A 102 4.43 18.11 -0.35
C LYS A 102 4.66 17.21 -1.56
N PRO A 103 4.25 15.91 -1.53
CA PRO A 103 4.38 15.02 -2.67
C PRO A 103 3.47 15.43 -3.83
N TYR A 104 3.51 14.67 -4.94
CA TYR A 104 2.64 14.92 -6.10
C TYR A 104 1.16 14.99 -5.71
N GLN A 105 0.48 16.00 -6.23
CA GLN A 105 -0.99 16.07 -6.24
C GLN A 105 -1.45 16.92 -7.43
N PRO A 106 -2.73 16.80 -7.86
CA PRO A 106 -3.27 17.64 -8.92
C PRO A 106 -3.14 19.13 -8.61
N ALA A 107 -2.79 19.90 -9.65
CA ALA A 107 -2.65 21.35 -9.53
C ALA A 107 -3.99 22.04 -9.19
N GLY A 108 -3.92 23.15 -8.49
CA GLY A 108 -5.07 24.02 -8.25
C GLY A 108 -5.97 23.65 -7.06
N LEU A 109 -5.82 22.47 -6.45
CA LEU A 109 -6.67 22.04 -5.33
C LEU A 109 -6.64 23.01 -4.14
N TRP A 110 -5.48 23.58 -3.82
CA TRP A 110 -5.36 24.51 -2.69
C TRP A 110 -5.83 25.94 -3.01
N LYS A 111 -6.05 26.27 -4.29
CA LYS A 111 -6.57 27.59 -4.69
C LYS A 111 -7.95 27.89 -4.09
N ILE A 112 -8.76 26.86 -3.85
CA ILE A 112 -10.08 26.98 -3.21
C ILE A 112 -10.01 27.74 -1.89
N ASN A 113 -8.89 27.66 -1.18
CA ASN A 113 -8.67 28.35 0.11
C ASN A 113 -7.62 29.47 0.00
N GLY A 114 -7.38 30.02 -1.18
CA GLY A 114 -6.43 31.12 -1.40
C GLY A 114 -4.97 30.76 -1.14
N ALA A 115 -4.61 29.47 -1.10
CA ALA A 115 -3.27 29.00 -0.83
C ALA A 115 -2.62 28.38 -2.09
N SER A 116 -1.29 28.38 -2.13
CA SER A 116 -0.51 27.66 -3.15
C SER A 116 -0.01 26.32 -2.63
N TYR A 117 0.11 25.37 -3.54
CA TYR A 117 0.78 24.10 -3.30
C TYR A 117 1.89 23.96 -4.33
N GLU A 118 3.10 24.06 -3.85
CA GLU A 118 4.29 23.78 -4.65
C GLU A 118 4.77 22.38 -4.27
N VAL A 119 4.85 21.49 -5.27
CA VAL A 119 5.35 20.14 -5.07
C VAL A 119 6.82 20.23 -4.66
N ASP A 120 7.20 19.47 -3.64
CA ASP A 120 8.61 19.37 -3.26
C ASP A 120 9.42 18.61 -4.33
N GLU A 121 10.73 18.80 -4.32
CA GLU A 121 11.66 18.18 -5.28
C GLU A 121 12.63 17.22 -4.58
N GLY A 122 13.27 16.35 -5.37
CA GLY A 122 14.30 15.43 -4.93
C GLY A 122 13.83 14.46 -3.85
N GLU A 123 14.67 14.21 -2.87
CA GLU A 123 14.42 13.23 -1.80
C GLU A 123 13.16 13.50 -0.97
N LYS A 124 12.66 14.72 -0.94
CA LYS A 124 11.45 15.09 -0.21
C LYS A 124 10.20 14.44 -0.80
N LEU A 125 10.14 14.26 -2.12
CA LEU A 125 9.03 13.57 -2.80
C LEU A 125 8.83 12.14 -2.30
N TYR A 126 9.93 11.49 -1.89
CA TYR A 126 9.94 10.06 -1.58
C TYR A 126 9.95 9.76 -0.08
N ARG A 127 9.67 10.75 0.76
CA ARG A 127 9.57 10.52 2.21
C ARG A 127 8.37 9.63 2.56
N LYS A 128 8.48 8.94 3.72
CA LYS A 128 7.36 8.15 4.26
C LYS A 128 6.08 8.97 4.30
N SER A 129 4.96 8.35 3.98
CA SER A 129 3.65 9.01 3.86
C SER A 129 3.19 9.71 5.14
N MET A 130 3.68 9.31 6.32
CA MET A 130 3.43 9.99 7.58
C MET A 130 3.92 11.45 7.61
N TYR A 131 4.87 11.81 6.74
CA TYR A 131 5.39 13.18 6.61
C TYR A 131 4.64 14.01 5.58
N THR A 132 3.68 13.44 4.84
CA THR A 132 2.86 14.20 3.89
C THR A 132 2.08 15.28 4.64
N ILE A 133 2.16 16.52 4.16
CA ILE A 133 1.40 17.62 4.74
C ILE A 133 -0.10 17.32 4.70
N TRP A 134 -0.78 17.58 5.80
CA TRP A 134 -2.22 17.37 5.91
C TRP A 134 -2.93 18.69 6.14
N LYS A 135 -3.64 19.18 5.14
CA LYS A 135 -4.54 20.34 5.26
C LYS A 135 -5.96 19.81 5.38
N ARG A 136 -6.64 20.06 6.51
CA ARG A 136 -7.98 19.52 6.79
C ARG A 136 -9.01 19.89 5.73
N SER A 137 -8.98 21.11 5.21
CA SER A 137 -9.89 21.57 4.17
C SER A 137 -9.60 21.01 2.78
N VAL A 138 -8.39 20.51 2.53
CA VAL A 138 -7.96 19.90 1.27
C VAL A 138 -6.95 18.80 1.60
N PRO A 139 -7.38 17.62 2.07
CA PRO A 139 -6.50 16.52 2.33
C PRO A 139 -5.82 16.01 1.05
N HIS A 140 -4.71 15.30 1.20
CA HIS A 140 -4.01 14.74 0.04
C HIS A 140 -4.92 13.73 -0.70
N PRO A 141 -5.28 13.97 -1.98
CA PRO A 141 -6.36 13.25 -2.66
C PRO A 141 -6.12 11.74 -2.76
N THR A 142 -4.88 11.33 -3.06
CA THR A 142 -4.52 9.92 -3.14
C THR A 142 -4.74 9.20 -1.81
N ILE A 143 -4.28 9.77 -0.70
CA ILE A 143 -4.42 9.15 0.62
C ILE A 143 -5.88 9.18 1.07
N ALA A 144 -6.60 10.27 0.78
CA ALA A 144 -8.02 10.42 1.08
C ALA A 144 -8.88 9.39 0.33
N SER A 145 -8.54 9.07 -0.93
CA SER A 145 -9.25 8.06 -1.73
C SER A 145 -9.17 6.65 -1.11
N PHE A 146 -8.21 6.40 -0.23
CA PHE A 146 -8.05 5.15 0.53
C PHE A 146 -8.50 5.30 1.99
N ASP A 147 -9.61 5.99 2.21
CA ASP A 147 -10.30 6.10 3.50
C ASP A 147 -9.44 6.67 4.63
N ALA A 148 -8.52 7.57 4.32
CA ALA A 148 -7.76 8.26 5.36
C ALA A 148 -8.69 9.15 6.19
N PRO A 149 -8.51 9.19 7.53
CA PRO A 149 -9.36 10.02 8.38
C PRO A 149 -9.19 11.51 8.05
N GLU A 150 -10.30 12.24 8.04
CA GLU A 150 -10.34 13.67 7.74
C GLU A 150 -9.57 14.54 8.76
N ARG A 151 -9.30 13.99 9.95
CA ARG A 151 -8.67 14.66 11.10
C ARG A 151 -9.47 15.88 11.63
N SER A 152 -10.74 15.95 11.32
CA SER A 152 -11.68 16.92 11.91
C SER A 152 -12.18 16.45 13.29
N PHE A 153 -12.23 15.15 13.52
CA PHE A 153 -12.56 14.50 14.79
C PHE A 153 -11.69 13.25 15.00
N CYS A 154 -11.67 12.73 16.22
CA CYS A 154 -10.95 11.50 16.54
C CYS A 154 -11.68 10.29 15.94
N ALA A 155 -11.02 9.55 15.06
CA ALA A 155 -11.52 8.30 14.51
C ALA A 155 -10.76 7.13 15.15
N VAL A 156 -11.45 6.26 15.86
CA VAL A 156 -10.87 5.07 16.47
C VAL A 156 -10.68 3.97 15.43
N ARG A 157 -11.59 3.89 14.45
CA ARG A 157 -11.55 2.94 13.34
C ARG A 157 -11.66 3.67 12.01
N ARG A 158 -10.77 3.35 11.07
CA ARG A 158 -10.90 3.80 9.68
C ARG A 158 -11.92 2.96 8.95
N GLN A 159 -12.63 3.58 8.03
CA GLN A 159 -13.41 2.84 7.03
C GLN A 159 -12.47 2.07 6.11
N GLU A 160 -12.97 1.01 5.51
CA GLU A 160 -12.26 0.22 4.51
C GLU A 160 -13.22 -0.02 3.33
N THR A 161 -13.10 0.82 2.29
CA THR A 161 -13.89 0.69 1.07
C THR A 161 -13.09 0.02 -0.04
N ASN A 162 -13.79 -0.46 -1.06
CA ASN A 162 -13.22 -0.96 -2.30
C ASN A 162 -13.94 -0.31 -3.47
N THR A 163 -13.34 0.73 -4.04
CA THR A 163 -13.97 1.53 -5.08
C THR A 163 -13.15 1.50 -6.38
N PRO A 164 -13.79 1.62 -7.55
CA PRO A 164 -13.08 1.77 -8.83
C PRO A 164 -12.11 2.96 -8.85
N LEU A 165 -12.44 4.03 -8.11
CA LEU A 165 -11.57 5.21 -7.99
C LEU A 165 -10.21 4.86 -7.39
N GLN A 166 -10.17 3.97 -6.40
CA GLN A 166 -8.92 3.51 -5.79
C GLN A 166 -8.02 2.82 -6.81
N ALA A 167 -8.58 1.97 -7.68
CA ALA A 167 -7.84 1.34 -8.77
C ALA A 167 -7.30 2.39 -9.78
N LEU A 168 -8.13 3.37 -10.16
CA LEU A 168 -7.70 4.46 -11.03
C LEU A 168 -6.57 5.29 -10.42
N VAL A 169 -6.61 5.54 -9.11
CA VAL A 169 -5.53 6.25 -8.41
C VAL A 169 -4.22 5.47 -8.49
N LEU A 170 -4.22 4.15 -8.23
CA LEU A 170 -3.01 3.34 -8.32
C LEU A 170 -2.41 3.29 -9.74
N MET A 171 -3.25 3.42 -10.77
CA MET A 171 -2.79 3.42 -12.17
C MET A 171 -2.32 4.79 -12.68
N ASN A 172 -2.78 5.90 -12.07
CA ASN A 172 -2.60 7.24 -12.66
C ASN A 172 -1.89 8.24 -11.76
N ASP A 173 -1.82 8.02 -10.44
CA ASP A 173 -1.08 8.93 -9.56
C ASP A 173 0.42 8.90 -9.89
N PRO A 174 1.06 10.07 -10.09
CA PRO A 174 2.45 10.15 -10.49
C PRO A 174 3.41 9.34 -9.60
N THR A 175 3.14 9.22 -8.30
CA THR A 175 3.99 8.43 -7.39
C THR A 175 4.01 6.94 -7.78
N TYR A 176 2.85 6.36 -8.09
CA TYR A 176 2.76 4.94 -8.47
C TYR A 176 3.27 4.69 -9.88
N VAL A 177 3.00 5.61 -10.81
CA VAL A 177 3.49 5.52 -12.19
C VAL A 177 5.03 5.62 -12.21
N GLU A 178 5.60 6.54 -11.45
CA GLU A 178 7.05 6.68 -11.30
C GLU A 178 7.68 5.46 -10.64
N ALA A 179 7.11 4.96 -9.54
CA ALA A 179 7.57 3.73 -8.89
C ALA A 179 7.52 2.53 -9.86
N SER A 180 6.46 2.42 -10.65
CA SER A 180 6.31 1.37 -11.67
C SER A 180 7.38 1.48 -12.75
N ARG A 181 7.69 2.70 -13.22
CA ARG A 181 8.76 2.96 -14.18
C ARG A 181 10.13 2.54 -13.66
N VAL A 182 10.44 2.90 -12.41
CA VAL A 182 11.71 2.53 -11.77
C VAL A 182 11.80 1.01 -11.58
N LEU A 183 10.72 0.35 -11.21
CA LEU A 183 10.64 -1.12 -11.14
C LEU A 183 10.80 -1.75 -12.52
N GLY A 184 10.18 -1.17 -13.56
CA GLY A 184 10.32 -1.61 -14.94
C GLY A 184 11.76 -1.56 -15.43
N TYR A 185 12.46 -0.47 -15.12
CA TYR A 185 13.89 -0.35 -15.39
C TYR A 185 14.71 -1.42 -14.65
N LYS A 186 14.43 -1.64 -13.35
CA LYS A 186 15.10 -2.69 -12.56
C LYS A 186 14.84 -4.08 -13.11
N MET A 187 13.62 -4.39 -13.54
CA MET A 187 13.31 -5.66 -14.21
C MET A 187 14.10 -5.86 -15.50
N SER A 188 14.37 -4.79 -16.24
CA SER A 188 15.17 -4.87 -17.48
C SER A 188 16.67 -5.14 -17.27
N GLN A 189 17.15 -5.11 -16.01
CA GLN A 189 18.52 -5.47 -15.67
C GLN A 189 18.74 -6.99 -15.58
N TYR A 190 17.67 -7.76 -15.42
CA TYR A 190 17.78 -9.22 -15.33
C TYR A 190 17.93 -9.84 -16.71
N SER A 191 18.83 -10.81 -16.85
CA SER A 191 19.00 -11.59 -18.08
C SER A 191 17.79 -12.48 -18.36
N ASP A 192 17.20 -13.06 -17.31
CA ASP A 192 15.95 -13.82 -17.39
C ASP A 192 14.76 -12.93 -16.93
N PRO A 193 13.83 -12.61 -17.83
CA PRO A 193 12.64 -11.84 -17.49
C PRO A 193 11.80 -12.44 -16.36
N LYS A 194 11.71 -13.75 -16.27
CA LYS A 194 10.90 -14.44 -15.25
C LYS A 194 11.45 -14.18 -13.84
N VAL A 195 12.76 -14.10 -13.70
CA VAL A 195 13.43 -13.77 -12.43
C VAL A 195 13.11 -12.32 -12.04
N GLY A 196 13.21 -11.37 -12.98
CA GLY A 196 12.88 -9.97 -12.72
C GLY A 196 11.42 -9.75 -12.33
N ILE A 197 10.48 -10.44 -13.00
CA ILE A 197 9.05 -10.42 -12.66
C ILE A 197 8.83 -10.99 -11.26
N SER A 198 9.40 -12.16 -10.97
CA SER A 198 9.23 -12.85 -9.68
C SER A 198 9.80 -12.03 -8.51
N ASP A 199 10.95 -11.40 -8.69
CA ASP A 199 11.55 -10.51 -7.68
C ASP A 199 10.68 -9.28 -7.43
N THR A 200 10.18 -8.63 -8.48
CA THR A 200 9.30 -7.47 -8.37
C THR A 200 7.98 -7.84 -7.70
N PHE A 201 7.38 -8.95 -8.09
CA PHE A 201 6.17 -9.46 -7.46
C PHE A 201 6.38 -9.70 -5.96
N LYS A 202 7.45 -10.39 -5.59
CA LYS A 202 7.77 -10.66 -4.18
C LYS A 202 8.00 -9.38 -3.38
N LYS A 203 8.67 -8.36 -3.95
CA LYS A 203 8.88 -7.06 -3.29
C LYS A 203 7.57 -6.32 -3.02
N LEU A 204 6.61 -6.40 -3.93
CA LEU A 204 5.33 -5.70 -3.82
C LEU A 204 4.30 -6.44 -2.96
N THR A 205 4.32 -7.78 -2.97
CA THR A 205 3.28 -8.60 -2.33
C THR A 205 3.74 -9.30 -1.05
N GLY A 206 5.05 -9.44 -0.85
CA GLY A 206 5.63 -10.16 0.29
C GLY A 206 5.59 -11.70 0.15
N ARG A 207 5.06 -12.25 -0.96
CA ARG A 207 5.00 -13.69 -1.22
C ARG A 207 5.65 -14.07 -2.55
N SER A 208 5.94 -15.33 -2.73
CA SER A 208 6.34 -15.86 -4.04
C SER A 208 5.17 -15.85 -5.02
N ILE A 209 5.48 -15.64 -6.29
CA ILE A 209 4.53 -15.70 -7.39
C ILE A 209 4.19 -17.17 -7.70
N GLN A 210 2.94 -17.45 -8.06
CA GLN A 210 2.50 -18.77 -8.54
C GLN A 210 2.76 -18.90 -10.05
N ASN A 211 2.83 -20.13 -10.56
CA ASN A 211 3.18 -20.36 -11.97
C ASN A 211 2.17 -19.73 -12.93
N GLU A 212 0.88 -19.81 -12.61
CA GLU A 212 -0.20 -19.22 -13.41
C GLU A 212 -0.11 -17.69 -13.44
N GLU A 213 0.16 -17.07 -12.29
CA GLU A 213 0.36 -15.61 -12.18
C GLU A 213 1.60 -15.18 -13.00
N LEU A 214 2.69 -15.95 -12.90
CA LEU A 214 3.91 -15.66 -13.64
C LEU A 214 3.67 -15.73 -15.15
N GLN A 215 2.95 -16.74 -15.63
CA GLN A 215 2.65 -16.89 -17.05
C GLN A 215 1.81 -15.71 -17.56
N LEU A 216 0.76 -15.32 -16.84
CA LEU A 216 -0.06 -14.16 -17.18
C LEU A 216 0.77 -12.87 -17.28
N LEU A 217 1.72 -12.66 -16.36
CA LEU A 217 2.58 -11.48 -16.41
C LEU A 217 3.60 -11.55 -17.55
N VAL A 218 4.10 -12.73 -17.90
CA VAL A 218 4.99 -12.92 -19.06
C VAL A 218 4.25 -12.59 -20.36
N ASP A 219 3.01 -13.08 -20.50
CA ASP A 219 2.19 -12.83 -21.69
C ASP A 219 1.83 -11.34 -21.81
N LEU A 220 1.42 -10.70 -20.74
CA LEU A 220 1.17 -9.26 -20.66
C LEU A 220 2.43 -8.44 -21.06
N ARG A 221 3.61 -8.89 -20.60
CA ARG A 221 4.87 -8.23 -20.96
C ARG A 221 5.13 -8.28 -22.46
N LEU A 222 4.92 -9.42 -23.09
CA LEU A 222 5.13 -9.59 -24.53
C LEU A 222 4.18 -8.69 -25.33
N GLU A 223 2.89 -8.70 -24.97
CA GLU A 223 1.87 -7.86 -25.60
C GLU A 223 2.22 -6.37 -25.45
N ALA A 224 2.51 -5.92 -24.24
CA ALA A 224 2.88 -4.54 -23.97
C ALA A 224 4.15 -4.12 -24.72
N TYR A 225 5.14 -5.01 -24.81
CA TYR A 225 6.38 -4.73 -25.53
C TYR A 225 6.13 -4.48 -27.02
N GLU A 226 5.34 -5.32 -27.68
CA GLU A 226 4.98 -5.13 -29.08
C GLU A 226 4.17 -3.84 -29.29
N GLU A 227 3.29 -3.49 -28.37
CA GLU A 227 2.59 -2.21 -28.42
C GLU A 227 3.57 -1.02 -28.33
N PHE A 228 4.49 -1.02 -27.36
CA PHE A 228 5.42 0.10 -27.13
C PHE A 228 6.50 0.25 -28.21
N LYS A 229 6.87 -0.81 -28.92
CA LYS A 229 7.74 -0.73 -30.10
C LYS A 229 7.11 0.14 -31.20
N THR A 230 5.81 0.07 -31.36
CA THR A 230 5.06 0.79 -32.41
C THR A 230 4.58 2.17 -31.95
N LYS A 231 4.19 2.33 -30.68
CA LYS A 231 3.58 3.54 -30.12
C LYS A 231 4.56 4.38 -29.29
N LYS A 232 5.56 4.96 -29.94
CA LYS A 232 6.63 5.75 -29.30
C LYS A 232 6.15 6.88 -28.37
N SER A 233 4.99 7.52 -28.65
CA SER A 233 4.46 8.57 -27.78
C SER A 233 4.00 8.02 -26.43
N LYS A 234 3.37 6.84 -26.40
CA LYS A 234 3.00 6.15 -25.16
C LYS A 234 4.23 5.71 -24.37
N THR A 235 5.24 5.18 -25.07
CA THR A 235 6.53 4.80 -24.45
C THR A 235 7.15 5.99 -23.73
N LYS A 236 7.26 7.14 -24.40
CA LYS A 236 7.76 8.37 -23.78
C LYS A 236 6.89 8.87 -22.62
N GLY A 237 5.58 8.69 -22.68
CA GLY A 237 4.68 9.01 -21.57
C GLY A 237 5.04 8.27 -20.28
N TRP A 238 5.30 6.96 -20.37
CA TRP A 238 5.79 6.17 -19.24
C TRP A 238 7.16 6.61 -18.77
N LEU A 239 8.13 6.75 -19.67
CA LEU A 239 9.54 7.03 -19.33
C LEU A 239 9.76 8.43 -18.76
N ASN A 240 8.92 9.39 -19.06
CA ASN A 240 9.02 10.76 -18.56
C ASN A 240 8.18 11.02 -17.30
N SER A 241 7.49 10.02 -16.76
CA SER A 241 6.69 10.18 -15.56
C SER A 241 7.57 10.31 -14.32
N GLY A 242 7.29 11.32 -13.48
CA GLY A 242 7.99 11.57 -12.25
C GLY A 242 9.36 12.26 -12.40
N GLU A 243 9.99 12.58 -11.28
CA GLU A 243 11.24 13.36 -11.23
C GLU A 243 12.49 12.48 -11.27
N TYR A 244 12.42 11.26 -10.68
CA TYR A 244 13.58 10.38 -10.59
C TYR A 244 14.11 9.99 -11.98
N ARG A 245 15.41 10.13 -12.22
CA ARG A 245 16.01 9.78 -13.50
C ARG A 245 16.51 8.34 -13.48
N ILE A 246 16.15 7.57 -14.49
CA ILE A 246 16.71 6.24 -14.79
C ILE A 246 17.77 6.38 -15.90
N SER A 247 18.70 5.43 -15.99
CA SER A 247 19.66 5.39 -17.09
C SER A 247 19.00 5.01 -18.41
N ASN A 248 19.50 5.57 -19.51
CA ASN A 248 18.99 5.29 -20.87
C ASN A 248 19.81 4.17 -21.56
N ASP A 249 20.24 3.17 -20.79
CA ASP A 249 21.07 2.06 -21.24
C ASP A 249 20.26 0.82 -21.66
N LYS A 250 18.95 0.90 -21.59
CA LYS A 250 18.03 -0.19 -21.92
C LYS A 250 17.04 0.20 -23.01
N ASP A 251 16.49 -0.79 -23.70
CA ASP A 251 15.42 -0.61 -24.66
C ASP A 251 14.20 0.07 -24.00
N GLU A 252 13.86 1.26 -24.50
CA GLU A 252 12.77 2.08 -23.98
C GLU A 252 11.42 1.34 -23.98
N ALA A 253 11.13 0.59 -25.05
CA ALA A 253 9.88 -0.18 -25.14
C ALA A 253 9.84 -1.31 -24.09
N LEU A 254 10.98 -1.93 -23.83
CA LEU A 254 11.11 -2.96 -22.82
C LEU A 254 10.90 -2.39 -21.41
N VAL A 255 11.50 -1.25 -21.10
CA VAL A 255 11.32 -0.58 -19.80
C VAL A 255 9.86 -0.18 -19.60
N ALA A 256 9.21 0.37 -20.64
CA ALA A 256 7.80 0.75 -20.57
C ALA A 256 6.89 -0.48 -20.39
N ALA A 257 7.13 -1.58 -21.10
CA ALA A 257 6.39 -2.83 -20.94
C ALA A 257 6.53 -3.37 -19.51
N ASN A 258 7.74 -3.42 -18.98
CA ASN A 258 7.97 -3.82 -17.60
C ASN A 258 7.34 -2.86 -16.59
N ALA A 259 7.23 -1.56 -16.89
CA ALA A 259 6.53 -0.60 -16.04
C ALA A 259 5.02 -0.87 -15.97
N VAL A 260 4.40 -1.29 -17.08
CA VAL A 260 3.01 -1.75 -17.09
C VAL A 260 2.83 -2.97 -16.19
N LEU A 261 3.75 -3.93 -16.23
CA LEU A 261 3.71 -5.08 -15.33
C LEU A 261 3.77 -4.65 -13.86
N ALA A 262 4.71 -3.78 -13.52
CA ALA A 262 4.83 -3.27 -12.16
C ALA A 262 3.55 -2.56 -11.70
N SER A 263 2.95 -1.74 -12.57
CA SER A 263 1.66 -1.06 -12.32
C SER A 263 0.53 -2.07 -12.11
N THR A 264 0.47 -3.12 -12.93
CA THR A 264 -0.51 -4.20 -12.79
C THR A 264 -0.36 -4.94 -11.46
N ILE A 265 0.88 -5.25 -11.05
CA ILE A 265 1.14 -5.89 -9.76
C ILE A 265 0.75 -4.97 -8.61
N ILE A 266 1.10 -3.67 -8.65
CA ILE A 266 0.74 -2.68 -7.62
C ILE A 266 -0.78 -2.61 -7.45
N ASN A 267 -1.55 -2.73 -8.53
CA ASN A 267 -3.01 -2.65 -8.54
C ASN A 267 -3.69 -4.01 -8.30
N SER A 268 -2.92 -5.09 -8.17
CA SER A 268 -3.46 -6.42 -7.90
C SER A 268 -3.92 -6.57 -6.44
N ASP A 269 -4.91 -7.42 -6.21
CA ASP A 269 -5.36 -7.77 -4.85
C ASP A 269 -4.21 -8.30 -3.98
N ALA A 270 -3.25 -9.01 -4.56
CA ALA A 270 -2.08 -9.51 -3.86
C ALA A 270 -1.19 -8.41 -3.25
N ALA A 271 -1.13 -7.22 -3.87
CA ALA A 271 -0.32 -6.10 -3.40
C ALA A 271 -1.10 -5.12 -2.51
N ILE A 272 -2.42 -5.04 -2.66
CA ILE A 272 -3.27 -4.08 -1.92
C ILE A 272 -3.92 -4.67 -0.67
N THR A 273 -3.84 -6.00 -0.49
CA THR A 273 -4.47 -6.70 0.64
C THR A 273 -3.41 -7.45 1.46
N LYS A 274 -3.35 -7.15 2.76
CA LYS A 274 -2.58 -7.97 3.71
C LYS A 274 -3.34 -9.27 3.97
N ARG A 275 -2.67 -10.38 3.74
CA ARG A 275 -3.17 -11.73 4.04
C ARG A 275 -2.25 -12.47 5.01
#